data_24c95475b4431f06a30c229b74ceac00
#
_entry.id   24c95475b4431f06a30c229b74ceac00
#
_cell.length_a   1.000
_cell.length_b   1.000
_cell.length_c   1.000
_cell.angle_alpha   90.00
_cell.angle_beta   90.00
_cell.angle_gamma   90.00
#
_symmetry.space_group_name_H-M   'P 1'
#
loop_
_entity.id
_entity.type
_entity.pdbx_description
1 polymer ?
#
loop_
_entity_poly.entity_id
_entity_poly.type
_entity_poly.pdbx_seq_one_letter_code
_entity_poly.pdbx_strand_id
1 'polypeptide(L)'
;VVVNIDDPSNSKPYTTSVSLENKSYITSMGKWADYLDGKNTITFSVYAKRSVHNTLTNANFTATADAQKIEYDEKTGTYRVPVVVTCNRNNSSINITSKDLYLDLELEDSASKQFPIKTNTTGTVASGCALGDVEITDANVMKVSGPASVVNQIDTVVATINVDGMSTDITDRVTPVFYDAQGEVVDTTKLTLSVSTVNISAQILNTKDVELEFLTTGTP
;
A
#
# COMPACT_ATOMS: atom_id res chain seq x y z
N VAL A 1 -13.12 -0.82 62.42
CA VAL A 1 -12.95 -2.07 61.65
C VAL A 1 -12.09 -1.75 60.46
N VAL A 2 -10.81 -2.15 60.46
CA VAL A 2 -9.94 -2.02 59.27
C VAL A 2 -10.29 -3.21 58.37
N VAL A 3 -11.04 -2.96 57.30
CA VAL A 3 -11.27 -3.95 56.25
C VAL A 3 -9.98 -4.01 55.43
N ASN A 4 -9.18 -5.03 55.65
CA ASN A 4 -8.01 -5.32 54.81
C ASN A 4 -8.55 -5.82 53.45
N ILE A 5 -8.64 -4.93 52.47
CA ILE A 5 -9.03 -5.31 51.12
C ILE A 5 -7.81 -5.97 50.50
N ASP A 6 -7.84 -7.29 50.41
CA ASP A 6 -6.82 -8.08 49.74
C ASP A 6 -6.76 -7.71 48.26
N ASP A 7 -5.60 -7.18 47.80
CA ASP A 7 -5.31 -6.82 46.42
C ASP A 7 -4.25 -7.74 45.83
N PRO A 8 -4.59 -8.99 45.52
CA PRO A 8 -3.64 -9.99 45.07
C PRO A 8 -3.13 -9.64 43.65
N SER A 9 -1.86 -9.95 43.44
CA SER A 9 -1.25 -9.88 42.10
C SER A 9 -1.59 -11.14 41.32
N ASN A 10 -1.85 -10.96 40.03
CA ASN A 10 -2.10 -12.07 39.11
C ASN A 10 -1.55 -11.73 37.71
N SER A 11 -1.53 -12.74 36.83
CA SER A 11 -1.12 -12.58 35.45
C SER A 11 -2.35 -12.47 34.55
N LYS A 12 -2.36 -11.49 33.65
CA LYS A 12 -3.40 -11.35 32.60
C LYS A 12 -2.76 -11.15 31.24
N PRO A 13 -3.38 -11.70 30.17
CA PRO A 13 -2.95 -11.46 28.80
C PRO A 13 -3.38 -10.07 28.30
N TYR A 14 -2.53 -9.46 27.48
CA TYR A 14 -2.80 -8.25 26.73
C TYR A 14 -2.33 -8.45 25.30
N THR A 15 -2.93 -7.74 24.36
CA THR A 15 -2.60 -7.82 22.93
C THR A 15 -2.38 -6.42 22.38
N THR A 16 -1.33 -6.23 21.60
CA THR A 16 -1.07 -4.96 20.90
C THR A 16 -0.47 -5.21 19.52
N SER A 17 -0.59 -4.23 18.64
CA SER A 17 0.07 -4.27 17.33
C SER A 17 1.56 -4.00 17.48
N VAL A 18 2.37 -4.70 16.68
CA VAL A 18 3.82 -4.54 16.62
C VAL A 18 4.17 -3.55 15.50
N SER A 19 4.95 -2.53 15.82
CA SER A 19 5.56 -1.64 14.83
C SER A 19 6.92 -2.21 14.41
N LEU A 20 7.06 -2.55 13.13
CA LEU A 20 8.35 -2.97 12.56
C LEU A 20 9.15 -1.72 12.18
N GLU A 21 10.25 -1.50 12.91
CA GLU A 21 11.20 -0.40 12.71
C GLU A 21 12.34 -0.82 11.76
N ASN A 22 13.06 0.16 11.20
CA ASN A 22 14.23 -0.06 10.34
C ASN A 22 13.97 -0.99 9.13
N LYS A 23 12.76 -0.93 8.54
CA LYS A 23 12.38 -1.74 7.36
C LYS A 23 13.35 -1.59 6.18
N SER A 24 14.03 -0.44 6.08
CA SER A 24 15.06 -0.19 5.06
C SER A 24 16.21 -1.18 5.10
N TYR A 25 16.49 -1.81 6.25
CA TYR A 25 17.48 -2.86 6.36
C TYR A 25 17.12 -4.08 5.51
N ILE A 26 15.86 -4.54 5.56
CA ILE A 26 15.36 -5.65 4.75
C ILE A 26 15.43 -5.29 3.25
N THR A 27 15.01 -4.06 2.90
CA THR A 27 15.09 -3.57 1.52
C THR A 27 16.54 -3.49 1.02
N SER A 28 17.51 -3.12 1.88
CA SER A 28 18.93 -3.10 1.52
C SER A 28 19.52 -4.49 1.21
N MET A 29 18.89 -5.55 1.73
CA MET A 29 19.21 -6.94 1.37
C MET A 29 18.57 -7.41 0.06
N GLY A 30 17.88 -6.53 -0.66
CA GLY A 30 17.14 -6.88 -1.87
C GLY A 30 15.86 -7.68 -1.58
N LYS A 31 15.34 -7.60 -0.34
CA LYS A 31 14.15 -8.35 0.10
C LYS A 31 12.99 -7.41 0.38
N TRP A 32 11.80 -7.96 0.29
CA TRP A 32 10.54 -7.40 0.77
C TRP A 32 10.04 -8.26 1.92
N ALA A 33 9.53 -7.63 2.96
CA ALA A 33 8.94 -8.33 4.10
C ALA A 33 7.46 -8.04 4.23
N ASP A 34 6.69 -9.08 4.45
CA ASP A 34 5.31 -9.01 4.87
C ASP A 34 5.11 -9.72 6.21
N TYR A 35 4.03 -9.44 6.91
CA TYR A 35 3.68 -10.14 8.12
C TYR A 35 3.17 -11.54 7.78
N LEU A 36 3.69 -12.56 8.45
CA LEU A 36 3.22 -13.95 8.28
C LEU A 36 1.70 -14.01 8.55
N ASP A 37 0.94 -14.59 7.60
CA ASP A 37 -0.53 -14.63 7.64
C ASP A 37 -1.21 -13.25 7.84
N GLY A 38 -0.54 -12.14 7.50
CA GLY A 38 -1.04 -10.78 7.72
C GLY A 38 -1.12 -10.36 9.19
N LYS A 39 -0.50 -11.11 10.11
CA LYS A 39 -0.58 -10.88 11.55
C LYS A 39 0.54 -9.97 12.06
N ASN A 40 0.18 -8.77 12.46
CA ASN A 40 1.09 -7.81 13.09
C ASN A 40 0.82 -7.59 14.59
N THR A 41 0.13 -8.52 15.24
CA THR A 41 -0.21 -8.39 16.66
C THR A 41 0.51 -9.44 17.50
N ILE A 42 0.78 -9.08 18.75
CA ILE A 42 1.40 -9.96 19.72
C ILE A 42 0.59 -10.00 21.01
N THR A 43 0.48 -11.19 21.59
CA THR A 43 -0.14 -11.39 22.90
C THR A 43 0.95 -11.71 23.92
N PHE A 44 0.91 -11.02 25.04
CA PHE A 44 1.89 -11.16 26.13
C PHE A 44 1.19 -11.11 27.49
N SER A 45 1.84 -11.61 28.51
CA SER A 45 1.33 -11.66 29.89
C SER A 45 1.94 -10.56 30.75
N VAL A 46 1.08 -9.93 31.53
CA VAL A 46 1.46 -8.91 32.51
C VAL A 46 1.09 -9.39 33.91
N TYR A 47 2.04 -9.37 34.81
CA TYR A 47 1.84 -9.63 36.22
C TYR A 47 1.73 -8.31 36.97
N ALA A 48 0.60 -8.08 37.64
CA ALA A 48 0.33 -6.87 38.41
C ALA A 48 -0.75 -7.12 39.47
N LYS A 49 -0.97 -6.15 40.36
CA LYS A 49 -2.09 -6.16 41.30
C LYS A 49 -3.43 -6.05 40.56
N ARG A 50 -4.46 -6.66 41.12
CA ARG A 50 -5.82 -6.62 40.58
C ARG A 50 -6.32 -5.17 40.34
N SER A 51 -6.07 -4.26 41.29
CA SER A 51 -6.44 -2.84 41.15
C SER A 51 -5.74 -2.19 39.99
N VAL A 52 -4.49 -2.54 39.70
CA VAL A 52 -3.72 -2.04 38.54
C VAL A 52 -4.33 -2.59 37.24
N HIS A 53 -4.63 -3.90 37.15
CA HIS A 53 -5.26 -4.50 35.99
C HIS A 53 -6.61 -3.87 35.63
N ASN A 54 -7.38 -3.39 36.61
CA ASN A 54 -8.66 -2.71 36.39
C ASN A 54 -8.52 -1.38 35.65
N THR A 55 -7.31 -0.80 35.62
CA THR A 55 -7.00 0.47 34.96
C THR A 55 -6.13 0.31 33.72
N LEU A 56 -5.61 -0.91 33.46
CA LEU A 56 -4.80 -1.20 32.28
C LEU A 56 -5.68 -1.61 31.09
N THR A 57 -5.33 -1.11 29.93
CA THR A 57 -5.90 -1.50 28.65
C THR A 57 -4.78 -1.84 27.65
N ASN A 58 -5.10 -2.47 26.53
CA ASN A 58 -4.15 -2.74 25.45
C ASN A 58 -3.41 -1.47 24.97
N ALA A 59 -4.10 -0.31 24.97
CA ALA A 59 -3.54 0.99 24.57
C ALA A 59 -2.40 1.50 25.50
N ASN A 60 -2.21 0.89 26.67
CA ASN A 60 -1.09 1.23 27.54
C ASN A 60 0.23 0.56 27.14
N PHE A 61 0.19 -0.34 26.17
CA PHE A 61 1.35 -1.08 25.71
C PHE A 61 1.73 -0.72 24.29
N THR A 62 3.03 -0.60 24.05
CA THR A 62 3.63 -0.42 22.73
C THR A 62 4.58 -1.57 22.48
N ALA A 63 4.48 -2.21 21.33
CA ALA A 63 5.38 -3.27 20.91
C ALA A 63 6.15 -2.83 19.66
N THR A 64 7.47 -2.97 19.70
CA THR A 64 8.36 -2.65 18.58
C THR A 64 9.24 -3.84 18.25
N ALA A 65 9.54 -4.02 16.98
CA ALA A 65 10.45 -5.01 16.44
C ALA A 65 11.46 -4.31 15.52
N ASP A 66 12.74 -4.49 15.77
CA ASP A 66 13.81 -3.89 14.96
C ASP A 66 14.25 -4.86 13.87
N ALA A 67 13.96 -4.51 12.61
CA ALA A 67 14.29 -5.34 11.45
C ALA A 67 15.78 -5.65 11.28
N GLN A 68 16.67 -4.86 11.89
CA GLN A 68 18.11 -5.17 11.92
C GLN A 68 18.45 -6.43 12.72
N LYS A 69 17.53 -6.87 13.58
CA LYS A 69 17.66 -8.08 14.41
C LYS A 69 16.91 -9.27 13.81
N ILE A 70 16.58 -9.23 12.52
CA ILE A 70 15.90 -10.33 11.86
C ILE A 70 16.76 -11.59 11.89
N GLU A 71 16.15 -12.70 12.21
CA GLU A 71 16.78 -14.02 12.24
C GLU A 71 15.90 -15.05 11.54
N TYR A 72 16.53 -16.11 11.02
CA TYR A 72 15.82 -17.24 10.44
C TYR A 72 15.63 -18.34 11.49
N ASP A 73 14.41 -18.78 11.69
CA ASP A 73 14.10 -19.90 12.57
C ASP A 73 14.01 -21.20 11.77
N GLU A 74 15.04 -22.04 11.89
CA GLU A 74 15.12 -23.34 11.20
C GLU A 74 13.99 -24.30 11.58
N LYS A 75 13.40 -24.13 12.79
CA LYS A 75 12.34 -25.02 13.27
C LYS A 75 10.99 -24.74 12.60
N THR A 76 10.69 -23.47 12.38
CA THR A 76 9.44 -23.02 11.75
C THR A 76 9.60 -22.79 10.25
N GLY A 77 10.83 -22.59 9.77
CA GLY A 77 11.11 -22.24 8.39
C GLY A 77 10.73 -20.81 8.04
N THR A 78 10.58 -19.94 9.05
CA THR A 78 10.15 -18.55 8.89
C THR A 78 11.22 -17.56 9.38
N TYR A 79 11.13 -16.33 8.92
CA TYR A 79 11.91 -15.23 9.47
C TYR A 79 11.17 -14.62 10.65
N ARG A 80 11.90 -14.20 11.68
CA ARG A 80 11.32 -13.59 12.86
C ARG A 80 12.18 -12.45 13.39
N VAL A 81 11.53 -11.49 14.06
CA VAL A 81 12.19 -10.35 14.67
C VAL A 81 11.82 -10.30 16.14
N PRO A 82 12.79 -10.18 17.06
CA PRO A 82 12.50 -10.05 18.48
C PRO A 82 11.65 -8.81 18.76
N VAL A 83 10.61 -8.99 19.59
CA VAL A 83 9.68 -7.91 19.96
C VAL A 83 9.98 -7.41 21.36
N VAL A 84 10.07 -6.09 21.48
CA VAL A 84 10.16 -5.40 22.76
C VAL A 84 8.83 -4.77 23.09
N VAL A 85 8.24 -5.13 24.23
CA VAL A 85 6.98 -4.56 24.72
C VAL A 85 7.28 -3.60 25.86
N THR A 86 6.74 -2.40 25.79
CA THR A 86 6.85 -1.37 26.83
C THR A 86 5.47 -0.93 27.31
N CYS A 87 5.38 -0.45 28.54
CA CYS A 87 4.15 0.12 29.12
C CYS A 87 4.34 1.61 29.34
N ASN A 88 3.38 2.43 28.93
CA ASN A 88 3.40 3.89 29.14
C ASN A 88 3.00 4.31 30.57
N ARG A 89 2.63 3.35 31.42
CA ARG A 89 2.37 3.58 32.84
C ARG A 89 3.66 3.42 33.64
N ASN A 90 4.09 4.50 34.30
CA ASN A 90 5.26 4.48 35.17
C ASN A 90 4.88 3.88 36.53
N ASN A 91 4.73 2.55 36.60
CA ASN A 91 4.38 1.81 37.79
C ASN A 91 5.29 0.58 37.93
N SER A 92 6.14 0.59 38.93
CA SER A 92 7.10 -0.51 39.24
C SER A 92 6.42 -1.86 39.58
N SER A 93 5.11 -1.85 39.80
CA SER A 93 4.33 -3.09 40.05
C SER A 93 3.77 -3.72 38.76
N ILE A 94 4.01 -3.14 37.58
CA ILE A 94 3.66 -3.71 36.28
C ILE A 94 4.87 -4.48 35.75
N ASN A 95 4.76 -5.80 35.67
CA ASN A 95 5.83 -6.65 35.17
C ASN A 95 5.34 -7.43 33.93
N ILE A 96 5.97 -7.18 32.78
CA ILE A 96 5.75 -7.96 31.55
C ILE A 96 6.54 -9.26 31.70
N THR A 97 5.82 -10.39 31.80
CA THR A 97 6.41 -11.69 32.15
C THR A 97 6.69 -12.58 30.93
N SER A 98 6.13 -12.27 29.78
CA SER A 98 6.42 -13.01 28.56
C SER A 98 7.87 -12.79 28.12
N LYS A 99 8.54 -13.89 27.80
CA LYS A 99 9.90 -13.92 27.23
C LYS A 99 9.82 -14.40 25.79
N ASP A 100 10.85 -14.11 25.02
CA ASP A 100 11.01 -14.63 23.66
C ASP A 100 9.81 -14.34 22.77
N LEU A 101 9.39 -13.06 22.75
CA LEU A 101 8.33 -12.57 21.89
C LEU A 101 8.91 -12.26 20.51
N TYR A 102 8.28 -12.78 19.47
CA TYR A 102 8.73 -12.61 18.10
C TYR A 102 7.60 -12.16 17.20
N LEU A 103 7.94 -11.38 16.18
CA LEU A 103 7.11 -11.05 15.04
C LEU A 103 7.58 -11.91 13.87
N ASP A 104 6.71 -12.78 13.38
CA ASP A 104 7.02 -13.66 12.26
C ASP A 104 6.78 -12.92 10.93
N LEU A 105 7.73 -13.06 9.99
CA LEU A 105 7.74 -12.41 8.69
C LEU A 105 7.92 -13.43 7.57
N GLU A 106 7.26 -13.14 6.46
CA GLU A 106 7.55 -13.74 5.15
C GLU A 106 8.47 -12.80 4.38
N LEU A 107 9.57 -13.34 3.84
CA LEU A 107 10.49 -12.61 2.98
C LEU A 107 10.47 -13.15 1.58
N GLU A 108 10.35 -12.25 0.61
CA GLU A 108 10.56 -12.55 -0.81
C GLU A 108 11.53 -11.55 -1.44
N ASP A 109 11.96 -11.82 -2.68
CA ASP A 109 12.78 -10.87 -3.41
C ASP A 109 12.02 -9.59 -3.68
N SER A 110 12.68 -8.45 -3.54
CA SER A 110 12.11 -7.18 -3.98
C SER A 110 12.46 -6.93 -5.45
N ALA A 111 11.54 -6.32 -6.18
CA ALA A 111 11.76 -5.89 -7.55
C ALA A 111 11.47 -4.40 -7.69
N SER A 112 12.14 -3.77 -8.68
CA SER A 112 11.86 -2.41 -9.08
C SER A 112 11.86 -2.34 -10.60
N LYS A 113 10.75 -1.88 -11.20
CA LYS A 113 10.58 -1.73 -12.65
C LYS A 113 10.03 -0.35 -12.98
N GLN A 114 10.24 0.05 -14.22
CA GLN A 114 9.65 1.26 -14.81
C GLN A 114 8.67 0.87 -15.89
N PHE A 115 7.48 1.48 -15.86
CA PHE A 115 6.41 1.24 -16.81
C PHE A 115 6.04 2.57 -17.47
N PRO A 116 5.94 2.63 -18.82
CA PRO A 116 5.30 3.75 -19.48
C PRO A 116 3.82 3.78 -19.10
N ILE A 117 3.29 4.96 -18.82
CA ILE A 117 1.88 5.14 -18.53
C ILE A 117 1.15 5.37 -19.85
N LYS A 118 0.23 4.47 -20.21
CA LYS A 118 -0.62 4.61 -21.39
C LYS A 118 -1.85 5.46 -21.05
N THR A 119 -2.29 6.24 -22.02
CA THR A 119 -3.53 7.00 -21.92
C THR A 119 -4.71 6.17 -22.42
N ASN A 120 -5.87 6.35 -21.80
CA ASN A 120 -7.14 5.81 -22.23
C ASN A 120 -8.24 6.84 -22.02
N THR A 121 -9.33 6.74 -22.76
CA THR A 121 -10.49 7.62 -22.65
C THR A 121 -11.76 6.83 -22.43
N THR A 122 -12.71 7.42 -21.69
CA THR A 122 -14.07 6.90 -21.55
C THR A 122 -15.09 7.97 -21.88
N GLY A 123 -16.27 7.56 -22.31
CA GLY A 123 -17.33 8.46 -22.76
C GLY A 123 -17.19 8.87 -24.22
N THR A 124 -18.05 9.78 -24.64
CA THR A 124 -18.12 10.31 -26.03
C THR A 124 -18.12 11.84 -25.96
N VAL A 125 -17.29 12.49 -26.76
CA VAL A 125 -17.29 13.97 -26.87
C VAL A 125 -18.63 14.50 -27.34
N ALA A 126 -18.90 15.79 -27.13
CA ALA A 126 -20.13 16.46 -27.54
C ALA A 126 -20.36 16.36 -29.05
N SER A 127 -21.62 16.41 -29.46
CA SER A 127 -21.99 16.44 -30.88
C SER A 127 -21.32 17.64 -31.59
N GLY A 128 -20.76 17.40 -32.77
CA GLY A 128 -19.99 18.41 -33.52
C GLY A 128 -18.55 18.57 -33.03
N CYS A 129 -18.07 17.66 -32.16
CA CYS A 129 -16.70 17.60 -31.71
C CYS A 129 -16.06 16.25 -32.05
N ALA A 130 -14.73 16.23 -32.07
CA ALA A 130 -13.91 15.04 -32.19
C ALA A 130 -12.82 15.05 -31.12
N LEU A 131 -12.45 13.87 -30.63
CA LEU A 131 -11.30 13.70 -29.72
C LEU A 131 -10.02 13.87 -30.55
N GLY A 132 -9.15 14.76 -30.09
CA GLY A 132 -7.79 14.96 -30.59
C GLY A 132 -6.78 14.17 -29.80
N ASP A 133 -5.61 14.79 -29.59
CA ASP A 133 -4.52 14.16 -28.83
C ASP A 133 -4.86 14.02 -27.34
N VAL A 134 -4.43 12.89 -26.78
CA VAL A 134 -4.55 12.60 -25.34
C VAL A 134 -3.17 12.29 -24.80
N GLU A 135 -2.71 13.10 -23.86
CA GLU A 135 -1.34 13.01 -23.35
C GLU A 135 -1.26 13.18 -21.84
N ILE A 136 -0.20 12.62 -21.25
CA ILE A 136 0.17 12.85 -19.86
C ILE A 136 1.14 14.02 -19.83
N THR A 137 0.81 15.06 -19.05
CA THR A 137 1.51 16.35 -19.08
C THR A 137 2.62 16.47 -18.03
N ASP A 138 2.71 15.52 -17.08
CA ASP A 138 3.72 15.54 -16.02
C ASP A 138 4.66 14.31 -16.06
N ALA A 139 4.23 13.15 -15.56
CA ALA A 139 5.06 11.96 -15.45
C ALA A 139 4.53 10.84 -16.34
N ASN A 140 5.16 10.63 -17.50
CA ASN A 140 4.78 9.58 -18.46
C ASN A 140 5.37 8.18 -18.15
N VAL A 141 6.21 8.07 -17.11
CA VAL A 141 6.81 6.81 -16.64
C VAL A 141 6.58 6.64 -15.15
N MET A 142 6.10 5.48 -14.75
CA MET A 142 5.90 5.06 -13.37
C MET A 142 7.03 4.13 -12.93
N LYS A 143 7.78 4.51 -11.88
CA LYS A 143 8.67 3.57 -11.18
C LYS A 143 7.88 2.87 -10.09
N VAL A 144 7.89 1.54 -10.12
CA VAL A 144 7.18 0.66 -9.18
C VAL A 144 8.20 -0.20 -8.47
N SER A 145 8.11 -0.27 -7.15
CA SER A 145 8.96 -1.13 -6.31
C SER A 145 8.09 -1.88 -5.31
N GLY A 146 8.44 -3.12 -5.00
CA GLY A 146 7.70 -3.94 -4.05
C GLY A 146 8.09 -5.40 -4.13
N PRO A 147 7.23 -6.32 -3.63
CA PRO A 147 7.44 -7.75 -3.74
C PRO A 147 7.54 -8.18 -5.20
N ALA A 148 8.55 -8.99 -5.52
CA ALA A 148 8.80 -9.42 -6.90
C ALA A 148 7.62 -10.18 -7.50
N SER A 149 6.89 -10.94 -6.68
CA SER A 149 5.67 -11.65 -7.06
C SER A 149 4.60 -10.71 -7.62
N VAL A 150 4.42 -9.51 -7.05
CA VAL A 150 3.44 -8.52 -7.50
C VAL A 150 3.98 -7.66 -8.63
N VAL A 151 5.22 -7.13 -8.50
CA VAL A 151 5.82 -6.26 -9.54
C VAL A 151 5.93 -6.99 -10.89
N ASN A 152 6.19 -8.31 -10.87
CA ASN A 152 6.32 -9.11 -12.09
C ASN A 152 4.98 -9.45 -12.76
N GLN A 153 3.86 -9.32 -12.06
CA GLN A 153 2.52 -9.48 -12.65
C GLN A 153 2.12 -8.28 -13.51
N ILE A 154 2.67 -7.09 -13.23
CA ILE A 154 2.31 -5.88 -13.94
C ILE A 154 2.80 -5.95 -15.39
N ASP A 155 1.87 -5.82 -16.33
CA ASP A 155 2.11 -5.70 -17.77
C ASP A 155 1.95 -4.26 -18.25
N THR A 156 0.84 -3.62 -17.85
CA THR A 156 0.46 -2.28 -18.33
C THR A 156 0.01 -1.37 -17.21
N VAL A 157 0.34 -0.07 -17.35
CA VAL A 157 -0.14 1.01 -16.48
C VAL A 157 -0.96 1.97 -17.32
N VAL A 158 -2.21 2.25 -16.94
CA VAL A 158 -3.16 3.04 -17.75
C VAL A 158 -3.74 4.18 -16.91
N ALA A 159 -3.66 5.39 -17.45
CA ALA A 159 -4.36 6.56 -16.96
C ALA A 159 -5.58 6.84 -17.85
N THR A 160 -6.77 6.90 -17.27
CA THR A 160 -8.02 7.07 -18.00
C THR A 160 -8.66 8.41 -17.69
N ILE A 161 -9.01 9.18 -18.73
CA ILE A 161 -9.76 10.44 -18.63
C ILE A 161 -11.17 10.26 -19.19
N ASN A 162 -12.15 10.84 -18.51
CA ASN A 162 -13.54 10.86 -18.99
C ASN A 162 -13.78 12.09 -19.85
N VAL A 163 -14.14 11.88 -21.14
CA VAL A 163 -14.43 12.94 -22.12
C VAL A 163 -15.92 13.05 -22.45
N ASP A 164 -16.79 12.41 -21.66
CA ASP A 164 -18.22 12.35 -21.96
C ASP A 164 -18.86 13.74 -21.96
N GLY A 165 -19.49 14.10 -23.11
CA GLY A 165 -20.15 15.37 -23.31
C GLY A 165 -19.23 16.59 -23.39
N MET A 166 -17.90 16.42 -23.41
CA MET A 166 -16.95 17.53 -23.48
C MET A 166 -16.93 18.16 -24.85
N SER A 167 -16.96 19.52 -24.90
CA SER A 167 -16.89 20.35 -26.11
C SER A 167 -15.65 21.24 -26.18
N THR A 168 -14.82 21.21 -25.15
CA THR A 168 -13.56 21.96 -25.05
C THR A 168 -12.50 21.07 -24.40
N ASP A 169 -11.24 21.41 -24.61
CA ASP A 169 -10.10 20.72 -24.00
C ASP A 169 -10.29 20.53 -22.49
N ILE A 170 -9.90 19.38 -22.01
CA ILE A 170 -10.00 19.01 -20.59
C ILE A 170 -8.64 18.52 -20.09
N THR A 171 -8.31 18.88 -18.87
CA THR A 171 -7.20 18.33 -18.10
C THR A 171 -7.73 17.82 -16.77
N ASP A 172 -7.37 16.60 -16.40
CA ASP A 172 -7.79 15.99 -15.16
C ASP A 172 -6.62 15.30 -14.46
N ARG A 173 -6.75 15.14 -13.15
CA ARG A 173 -5.77 14.45 -12.32
C ARG A 173 -6.30 13.09 -11.94
N VAL A 174 -5.70 12.05 -12.51
CA VAL A 174 -6.19 10.67 -12.40
C VAL A 174 -5.18 9.77 -11.69
N THR A 175 -5.69 8.72 -11.05
CA THR A 175 -4.88 7.64 -10.49
C THR A 175 -4.71 6.56 -11.57
N PRO A 176 -3.47 6.24 -12.00
CA PRO A 176 -3.24 5.15 -12.94
C PRO A 176 -3.65 3.80 -12.38
N VAL A 177 -4.20 2.93 -13.21
CA VAL A 177 -4.58 1.56 -12.89
C VAL A 177 -3.57 0.59 -13.50
N PHE A 178 -3.23 -0.45 -12.76
CA PHE A 178 -2.24 -1.44 -13.13
C PHE A 178 -2.95 -2.71 -13.57
N TYR A 179 -2.54 -3.26 -14.71
CA TYR A 179 -3.12 -4.47 -15.28
C TYR A 179 -2.04 -5.51 -15.52
N ASP A 180 -2.42 -6.76 -15.34
CA ASP A 180 -1.61 -7.91 -15.73
C ASP A 180 -1.75 -8.23 -17.23
N ALA A 181 -1.06 -9.28 -17.69
CA ALA A 181 -1.10 -9.73 -19.08
C ALA A 181 -2.47 -10.28 -19.51
N GLN A 182 -3.35 -10.61 -18.57
CA GLN A 182 -4.72 -11.06 -18.80
C GLN A 182 -5.73 -9.88 -18.83
N GLY A 183 -5.28 -8.68 -18.47
CA GLY A 183 -6.11 -7.49 -18.38
C GLY A 183 -6.86 -7.36 -17.05
N GLU A 184 -6.48 -8.16 -16.04
CA GLU A 184 -7.02 -8.07 -14.69
C GLU A 184 -6.28 -7.00 -13.88
N VAL A 185 -7.00 -6.36 -12.95
CA VAL A 185 -6.41 -5.29 -12.12
C VAL A 185 -5.48 -5.88 -11.06
N VAL A 186 -4.24 -5.39 -11.03
CA VAL A 186 -3.24 -5.76 -10.03
C VAL A 186 -3.43 -4.94 -8.77
N ASP A 187 -3.45 -5.60 -7.60
CA ASP A 187 -3.48 -4.94 -6.29
C ASP A 187 -2.14 -4.23 -6.00
N THR A 188 -2.21 -2.92 -5.81
CA THR A 188 -1.04 -2.06 -5.57
C THR A 188 -0.77 -1.76 -4.10
N THR A 189 -1.53 -2.34 -3.16
CA THR A 189 -1.42 -2.04 -1.71
C THR A 189 -0.04 -2.33 -1.12
N LYS A 190 0.68 -3.30 -1.70
CA LYS A 190 2.06 -3.66 -1.31
C LYS A 190 3.13 -2.96 -2.14
N LEU A 191 2.75 -2.09 -3.07
CA LEU A 191 3.68 -1.43 -3.96
C LEU A 191 4.03 -0.01 -3.48
N THR A 192 5.27 0.38 -3.74
CA THR A 192 5.74 1.76 -3.64
C THR A 192 5.81 2.36 -5.04
N LEU A 193 5.04 3.40 -5.28
CA LEU A 193 4.91 4.07 -6.56
C LEU A 193 5.67 5.41 -6.52
N SER A 194 6.36 5.78 -7.62
CA SER A 194 7.05 7.06 -7.73
C SER A 194 6.09 8.25 -7.72
N VAL A 195 4.88 8.07 -8.25
CA VAL A 195 3.79 9.04 -8.21
C VAL A 195 2.48 8.29 -7.98
N SER A 196 1.54 8.90 -7.26
CA SER A 196 0.22 8.30 -6.99
C SER A 196 -0.84 8.73 -8.00
N THR A 197 -0.65 9.89 -8.63
CA THR A 197 -1.57 10.47 -9.62
C THR A 197 -0.78 11.13 -10.73
N VAL A 198 -1.37 11.24 -11.92
CA VAL A 198 -0.80 11.95 -13.08
C VAL A 198 -1.83 12.92 -13.65
N ASN A 199 -1.35 14.00 -14.28
CA ASN A 199 -2.18 14.92 -15.02
C ASN A 199 -2.29 14.44 -16.47
N ILE A 200 -3.52 14.24 -16.94
CA ILE A 200 -3.84 13.81 -18.31
C ILE A 200 -4.65 14.91 -18.98
N SER A 201 -4.30 15.25 -20.21
CA SER A 201 -4.97 16.25 -21.04
C SER A 201 -5.57 15.58 -22.26
N ALA A 202 -6.80 15.94 -22.60
CA ALA A 202 -7.46 15.52 -23.83
C ALA A 202 -7.88 16.77 -24.63
N GLN A 203 -7.45 16.82 -25.87
CA GLN A 203 -7.81 17.88 -26.81
C GLN A 203 -9.17 17.56 -27.44
N ILE A 204 -10.06 18.57 -27.51
CA ILE A 204 -11.38 18.44 -28.12
C ILE A 204 -11.48 19.40 -29.33
N LEU A 205 -11.56 18.82 -30.50
CA LEU A 205 -11.59 19.55 -31.76
C LEU A 205 -13.02 19.77 -32.24
N ASN A 206 -13.34 20.98 -32.70
CA ASN A 206 -14.60 21.23 -33.40
C ASN A 206 -14.55 20.61 -34.78
N THR A 207 -15.60 19.88 -35.16
CA THR A 207 -15.75 19.30 -36.50
C THR A 207 -16.66 20.17 -37.35
N LYS A 208 -16.40 20.20 -38.68
CA LYS A 208 -17.23 20.86 -39.67
C LYS A 208 -17.48 19.90 -40.83
N ASP A 209 -18.75 19.74 -41.19
CA ASP A 209 -19.10 19.00 -42.38
C ASP A 209 -18.74 19.83 -43.61
N VAL A 210 -18.03 19.21 -44.56
CA VAL A 210 -17.66 19.82 -45.83
C VAL A 210 -18.25 18.98 -46.94
N GLU A 211 -19.08 19.61 -47.80
CA GLU A 211 -19.62 18.98 -48.99
C GLU A 211 -18.52 18.83 -50.04
N LEU A 212 -18.30 17.63 -50.57
CA LEU A 212 -17.29 17.34 -51.57
C LEU A 212 -17.97 17.34 -52.94
N GLU A 213 -17.68 18.34 -53.78
CA GLU A 213 -18.04 18.32 -55.22
C GLU A 213 -16.93 17.67 -56.04
N PHE A 214 -17.26 16.61 -56.76
CA PHE A 214 -16.34 15.99 -57.72
C PHE A 214 -16.55 16.60 -59.09
N LEU A 215 -15.63 17.46 -59.55
CA LEU A 215 -15.57 17.95 -60.93
C LEU A 215 -14.82 16.94 -61.79
N THR A 216 -15.54 16.21 -62.66
CA THR A 216 -14.91 15.41 -63.69
C THR A 216 -14.63 16.30 -64.92
N THR A 217 -13.36 16.70 -65.10
CA THR A 217 -12.85 17.30 -66.30
C THR A 217 -12.29 16.19 -67.17
N GLY A 218 -13.12 15.71 -68.14
CA GLY A 218 -12.71 14.78 -69.17
C GLY A 218 -13.32 15.24 -70.46
N THR A 219 -12.50 15.55 -71.47
CA THR A 219 -12.93 15.71 -72.86
C THR A 219 -13.10 14.32 -73.47
N PRO A 220 -14.21 14.04 -74.25
CA PRO A 220 -14.37 12.78 -74.98
C PRO A 220 -13.35 12.61 -76.07
#